data_df98ed8eeb498bf9ad8b012c2a639e1c
#
_entry.id   df98ed8eeb498bf9ad8b012c2a639e1c
#
_cell.length_a   1.000
_cell.length_b   1.000
_cell.length_c   1.000
_cell.angle_alpha   90.00
_cell.angle_beta   90.00
_cell.angle_gamma   90.00
#
_symmetry.space_group_name_H-M   'P 1'
#
loop_
_entity.id
_entity.type
_entity.pdbx_description
1 polymer ?
#
loop_
_entity_poly.entity_id
_entity_poly.type
_entity_poly.pdbx_seq_one_letter_code
_entity_poly.pdbx_strand_id
1 'polypeptide(L)'
;MAENPDDVLHVEGGKPLNGTIKVRGAKNFVSKAMVAALLAPGKSVLKNVPEIRDVHVVSDLLRLHGVDVDVDGANGIVTIDASRVQLADVADVDTLSGSSRIPILFSGPLVHRLGEAFIPALGGCAIGGRPIDFHLETLRKLGATVDKEHKDGIHITAPNGLHGAKIHLPYPSVGATEQTLLAAVLAEGKTELSGAATEPEIMDLVCVLQKMGAIISVDVDRTFRIEGVKELQGYTHTSLTDRIEAASWASAALATHGDIFVKGATQPEMMTFLNVFRKIGGEFDITDKGIRFWHPGGDLKPVAIETDVHPGFMTDW
;
A
#
# COMPACT_ATOMS: atom_id res chain seq x y z
N MET A 1 1.50 -14.71 14.10
CA MET A 1 2.47 -15.22 15.09
C MET A 1 2.97 -14.00 15.85
N ALA A 2 2.81 -13.96 17.17
CA ALA A 2 3.43 -12.92 18.00
C ALA A 2 4.95 -13.02 17.80
N GLU A 3 5.61 -11.88 17.60
CA GLU A 3 7.06 -11.83 17.64
C GLU A 3 7.51 -12.33 19.01
N ASN A 4 8.33 -13.38 19.01
CA ASN A 4 8.94 -13.84 20.26
C ASN A 4 9.98 -12.80 20.69
N PRO A 5 9.84 -12.16 21.87
CA PRO A 5 10.81 -11.17 22.33
C PRO A 5 12.23 -11.73 22.49
N ASP A 6 12.37 -13.06 22.45
CA ASP A 6 13.65 -13.76 22.53
C ASP A 6 14.25 -14.08 21.15
N ASP A 7 13.63 -13.68 20.04
CA ASP A 7 14.20 -13.85 18.71
C ASP A 7 15.41 -12.94 18.53
N VAL A 8 16.59 -13.53 18.55
CA VAL A 8 17.89 -12.84 18.38
C VAL A 8 18.45 -13.14 17.00
N LEU A 9 18.69 -12.10 16.20
CA LEU A 9 19.42 -12.22 14.94
C LEU A 9 20.92 -12.05 15.18
N HIS A 10 21.69 -13.12 14.92
CA HIS A 10 23.15 -13.07 14.92
C HIS A 10 23.65 -12.70 13.52
N VAL A 11 24.35 -11.57 13.41
CA VAL A 11 24.91 -11.09 12.14
C VAL A 11 26.42 -11.11 12.22
N GLU A 12 27.05 -11.84 11.31
CA GLU A 12 28.52 -11.84 11.12
C GLU A 12 28.85 -11.04 9.85
N GLY A 13 29.46 -9.87 10.03
CA GLY A 13 29.85 -8.96 8.95
C GLY A 13 31.13 -9.35 8.24
N GLY A 14 31.65 -8.44 7.39
CA GLY A 14 32.97 -8.56 6.74
C GLY A 14 33.00 -9.37 5.44
N LYS A 15 31.82 -9.78 4.92
CA LYS A 15 31.72 -10.47 3.62
C LYS A 15 31.03 -9.58 2.60
N PRO A 16 31.66 -9.25 1.46
CA PRO A 16 30.99 -8.53 0.37
C PRO A 16 29.81 -9.32 -0.19
N LEU A 17 28.68 -8.66 -0.35
CA LEU A 17 27.52 -9.24 -1.00
C LEU A 17 27.61 -9.02 -2.51
N ASN A 18 27.68 -10.10 -3.28
CA ASN A 18 27.81 -10.04 -4.73
C ASN A 18 26.77 -10.95 -5.40
N GLY A 19 26.21 -10.50 -6.51
CA GLY A 19 25.32 -11.33 -7.30
C GLY A 19 24.08 -10.59 -7.84
N THR A 20 23.02 -11.37 -8.06
CA THR A 20 21.75 -10.85 -8.62
C THR A 20 20.61 -11.18 -7.69
N ILE A 21 19.79 -10.20 -7.38
CA ILE A 21 18.51 -10.37 -6.66
C ILE A 21 17.36 -9.85 -7.52
N LYS A 22 16.24 -10.52 -7.49
CA LYS A 22 15.01 -10.03 -8.12
C LYS A 22 14.12 -9.39 -7.05
N VAL A 23 13.82 -8.12 -7.21
CA VAL A 23 12.86 -7.40 -6.36
C VAL A 23 11.46 -7.94 -6.58
N ARG A 24 10.74 -8.13 -5.49
CA ARG A 24 9.34 -8.58 -5.49
C ARG A 24 8.36 -7.43 -5.67
N GLY A 25 7.08 -7.74 -5.65
CA GLY A 25 6.03 -6.72 -5.72
C GLY A 25 5.99 -5.83 -4.47
N ALA A 26 5.56 -4.59 -4.66
CA ALA A 26 5.60 -3.57 -3.62
C ALA A 26 4.67 -3.89 -2.44
N LYS A 27 5.24 -4.06 -1.25
CA LYS A 27 4.51 -4.26 0.02
C LYS A 27 3.39 -3.23 0.18
N ASN A 28 3.72 -1.96 -0.03
CA ASN A 28 2.80 -0.84 0.20
C ASN A 28 1.66 -0.75 -0.83
N PHE A 29 1.69 -1.54 -1.88
CA PHE A 29 0.63 -1.61 -2.90
C PHE A 29 -0.23 -2.86 -2.77
N VAL A 30 0.37 -4.06 -2.64
CA VAL A 30 -0.35 -5.33 -2.81
C VAL A 30 -1.53 -5.49 -1.86
N SER A 31 -1.39 -5.08 -0.60
CA SER A 31 -2.48 -5.14 0.38
C SER A 31 -3.70 -4.29 -0.02
N LYS A 32 -3.48 -3.14 -0.63
CA LYS A 32 -4.53 -2.21 -1.07
C LYS A 32 -5.21 -2.72 -2.34
N ALA A 33 -4.44 -3.28 -3.26
CA ALA A 33 -4.99 -3.94 -4.43
C ALA A 33 -5.87 -5.14 -4.04
N MET A 34 -5.47 -5.93 -3.03
CA MET A 34 -6.29 -7.02 -2.50
C MET A 34 -7.60 -6.49 -1.90
N VAL A 35 -7.56 -5.40 -1.12
CA VAL A 35 -8.77 -4.76 -0.57
C VAL A 35 -9.66 -4.20 -1.68
N ALA A 36 -9.09 -3.64 -2.74
CA ALA A 36 -9.86 -3.13 -3.89
C ALA A 36 -10.74 -4.21 -4.55
N ALA A 37 -10.36 -5.50 -4.47
CA ALA A 37 -11.18 -6.59 -4.99
C ALA A 37 -12.58 -6.66 -4.35
N LEU A 38 -12.76 -6.16 -3.12
CA LEU A 38 -14.07 -6.08 -2.46
C LEU A 38 -15.07 -5.18 -3.20
N LEU A 39 -14.59 -4.21 -3.97
CA LEU A 39 -15.45 -3.23 -4.66
C LEU A 39 -16.29 -3.85 -5.78
N ALA A 40 -15.94 -5.04 -6.26
CA ALA A 40 -16.63 -5.68 -7.37
C ALA A 40 -17.00 -7.14 -7.04
N PRO A 41 -18.17 -7.62 -7.46
CA PRO A 41 -18.43 -9.05 -7.43
C PRO A 41 -17.53 -9.77 -8.45
N GLY A 42 -17.14 -11.02 -8.12
CA GLY A 42 -16.37 -11.87 -9.02
C GLY A 42 -14.87 -11.86 -8.76
N LYS A 43 -14.13 -12.36 -9.75
CA LYS A 43 -12.76 -12.81 -9.59
C LYS A 43 -11.76 -11.72 -9.96
N SER A 44 -10.80 -11.48 -9.07
CA SER A 44 -9.62 -10.66 -9.31
C SER A 44 -8.34 -11.49 -9.19
N VAL A 45 -7.30 -11.17 -9.98
CA VAL A 45 -6.01 -11.85 -9.97
C VAL A 45 -4.89 -10.84 -9.85
N LEU A 46 -4.14 -10.91 -8.77
CA LEU A 46 -2.94 -10.11 -8.55
C LEU A 46 -1.69 -10.97 -8.70
N LYS A 47 -0.75 -10.49 -9.53
CA LYS A 47 0.52 -11.17 -9.82
C LYS A 47 1.69 -10.37 -9.26
N ASN A 48 2.87 -10.99 -9.15
CA ASN A 48 4.06 -10.44 -8.54
C ASN A 48 3.82 -10.02 -7.08
N VAL A 49 3.10 -10.86 -6.33
CA VAL A 49 2.81 -10.65 -4.92
C VAL A 49 3.99 -11.16 -4.08
N PRO A 50 4.54 -10.36 -3.15
CA PRO A 50 5.60 -10.83 -2.26
C PRO A 50 5.05 -11.79 -1.21
N GLU A 51 5.87 -12.74 -0.78
CA GLU A 51 5.55 -13.63 0.34
C GLU A 51 5.88 -12.92 1.66
N ILE A 52 4.93 -12.15 2.17
CA ILE A 52 5.06 -11.34 3.38
C ILE A 52 3.84 -11.51 4.28
N ARG A 53 4.02 -11.25 5.58
CA ARG A 53 2.95 -11.36 6.60
C ARG A 53 1.71 -10.57 6.23
N ASP A 54 1.86 -9.35 5.68
CA ASP A 54 0.73 -8.49 5.33
C ASP A 54 -0.22 -9.15 4.31
N VAL A 55 0.31 -9.92 3.35
CA VAL A 55 -0.50 -10.66 2.37
C VAL A 55 -1.36 -11.72 3.07
N HIS A 56 -0.79 -12.45 4.02
CA HIS A 56 -1.53 -13.44 4.80
C HIS A 56 -2.60 -12.80 5.68
N VAL A 57 -2.26 -11.71 6.40
CA VAL A 57 -3.21 -10.97 7.23
C VAL A 57 -4.39 -10.47 6.39
N VAL A 58 -4.12 -9.86 5.23
CA VAL A 58 -5.20 -9.35 4.36
C VAL A 58 -6.01 -10.50 3.77
N SER A 59 -5.38 -11.62 3.40
CA SER A 59 -6.09 -12.82 2.91
C SER A 59 -7.05 -13.37 3.96
N ASP A 60 -6.62 -13.43 5.21
CA ASP A 60 -7.44 -13.93 6.31
C ASP A 60 -8.56 -12.95 6.66
N LEU A 61 -8.30 -11.65 6.64
CA LEU A 61 -9.34 -10.62 6.80
C LEU A 61 -10.40 -10.70 5.69
N LEU A 62 -10.00 -10.89 4.44
CA LEU A 62 -10.93 -11.10 3.32
C LEU A 62 -11.78 -12.36 3.53
N ARG A 63 -11.17 -13.47 3.96
CA ARG A 63 -11.89 -14.72 4.26
C ARG A 63 -12.91 -14.57 5.39
N LEU A 64 -12.59 -13.80 6.44
CA LEU A 64 -13.56 -13.46 7.50
C LEU A 64 -14.79 -12.74 6.94
N HIS A 65 -14.58 -11.90 5.95
CA HIS A 65 -15.66 -11.21 5.24
C HIS A 65 -16.35 -12.09 4.16
N GLY A 66 -16.11 -13.40 4.15
CA GLY A 66 -16.78 -14.35 3.26
C GLY A 66 -16.23 -14.39 1.83
N VAL A 67 -15.07 -13.82 1.61
CA VAL A 67 -14.40 -13.78 0.30
C VAL A 67 -13.52 -15.01 0.12
N ASP A 68 -13.57 -15.64 -1.05
CA ASP A 68 -12.69 -16.75 -1.38
C ASP A 68 -11.33 -16.20 -1.81
N VAL A 69 -10.25 -16.62 -1.13
CA VAL A 69 -8.88 -16.18 -1.41
C VAL A 69 -7.96 -17.39 -1.54
N ASP A 70 -7.29 -17.48 -2.69
CA ASP A 70 -6.23 -18.46 -2.95
C ASP A 70 -4.89 -17.73 -3.10
N VAL A 71 -3.86 -18.21 -2.38
CA VAL A 71 -2.52 -17.62 -2.35
C VAL A 71 -1.51 -18.65 -2.86
N ASP A 72 -1.03 -18.46 -4.08
CA ASP A 72 0.09 -19.20 -4.66
C ASP A 72 1.40 -18.43 -4.39
N GLY A 73 1.96 -18.61 -3.21
CA GLY A 73 3.21 -17.93 -2.81
C GLY A 73 4.41 -18.29 -3.68
N ALA A 74 4.46 -19.52 -4.21
CA ALA A 74 5.55 -19.98 -5.06
C ALA A 74 5.62 -19.20 -6.39
N ASN A 75 4.46 -18.88 -6.97
CA ASN A 75 4.36 -18.12 -8.21
C ASN A 75 4.08 -16.62 -7.98
N GLY A 76 3.88 -16.20 -6.73
CA GLY A 76 3.55 -14.82 -6.37
C GLY A 76 2.20 -14.37 -6.96
N ILE A 77 1.18 -15.23 -6.86
CA ILE A 77 -0.16 -14.98 -7.39
C ILE A 77 -1.17 -15.06 -6.24
N VAL A 78 -2.06 -14.07 -6.17
CA VAL A 78 -3.23 -14.12 -5.31
C VAL A 78 -4.48 -14.00 -6.16
N THR A 79 -5.40 -14.94 -5.97
CA THR A 79 -6.72 -14.94 -6.61
C THR A 79 -7.77 -14.66 -5.55
N ILE A 80 -8.66 -13.70 -5.81
CA ILE A 80 -9.69 -13.23 -4.88
C ILE A 80 -11.02 -13.29 -5.60
N ASP A 81 -11.99 -14.00 -5.05
CA ASP A 81 -13.37 -14.01 -5.53
C ASP A 81 -14.29 -13.38 -4.50
N ALA A 82 -14.68 -12.13 -4.74
CA ALA A 82 -15.54 -11.33 -3.88
C ALA A 82 -17.03 -11.38 -4.32
N SER A 83 -17.46 -12.46 -4.96
CA SER A 83 -18.87 -12.68 -5.32
C SER A 83 -19.78 -12.66 -4.07
N ARG A 84 -19.27 -13.12 -2.95
CA ARG A 84 -19.92 -13.10 -1.63
C ARG A 84 -19.13 -12.20 -0.71
N VAL A 85 -19.84 -11.31 -0.02
CA VAL A 85 -19.26 -10.46 1.03
C VAL A 85 -20.26 -10.41 2.18
N GLN A 86 -19.78 -10.52 3.40
CA GLN A 86 -20.53 -10.43 4.65
C GLN A 86 -19.78 -9.58 5.68
N LEU A 87 -20.47 -9.10 6.71
CA LEU A 87 -19.80 -8.53 7.85
C LEU A 87 -19.10 -9.62 8.65
N ALA A 88 -17.86 -9.34 9.04
CA ALA A 88 -17.12 -10.18 9.98
C ALA A 88 -17.40 -9.72 11.42
N ASP A 89 -17.21 -10.63 12.39
CA ASP A 89 -17.18 -10.25 13.80
C ASP A 89 -15.97 -9.37 14.09
N VAL A 90 -16.19 -8.26 14.80
CA VAL A 90 -15.13 -7.26 15.06
C VAL A 90 -14.02 -7.83 15.94
N ALA A 91 -14.34 -8.71 16.87
CA ALA A 91 -13.34 -9.35 17.72
C ALA A 91 -12.42 -10.27 16.92
N ASP A 92 -12.96 -10.98 15.92
CA ASP A 92 -12.16 -11.80 15.01
C ASP A 92 -11.27 -10.93 14.12
N VAL A 93 -11.78 -9.80 13.60
CA VAL A 93 -11.01 -8.82 12.83
C VAL A 93 -9.88 -8.23 13.69
N ASP A 94 -10.14 -7.87 14.94
CA ASP A 94 -9.15 -7.34 15.87
C ASP A 94 -8.03 -8.36 16.16
N THR A 95 -8.43 -9.59 16.45
CA THR A 95 -7.50 -10.71 16.71
C THR A 95 -6.56 -10.97 15.53
N LEU A 96 -7.10 -10.99 14.30
CA LEU A 96 -6.32 -11.26 13.10
C LEU A 96 -5.46 -10.06 12.67
N SER A 97 -5.99 -8.85 12.77
CA SER A 97 -5.28 -7.65 12.36
C SER A 97 -4.09 -7.34 13.27
N GLY A 98 -4.21 -7.63 14.57
CA GLY A 98 -3.19 -7.31 15.57
C GLY A 98 -2.76 -5.85 15.48
N SER A 99 -1.48 -5.58 15.15
CA SER A 99 -0.97 -4.22 14.96
C SER A 99 -1.18 -3.66 13.54
N SER A 100 -1.81 -4.41 12.63
CA SER A 100 -2.04 -3.97 11.25
C SER A 100 -3.07 -2.84 11.20
N ARG A 101 -2.85 -1.87 10.32
CA ARG A 101 -3.77 -0.75 10.09
C ARG A 101 -4.65 -0.96 8.85
N ILE A 102 -4.46 -2.06 8.15
CA ILE A 102 -5.21 -2.37 6.92
C ILE A 102 -6.73 -2.39 7.11
N PRO A 103 -7.29 -2.85 8.27
CA PRO A 103 -8.74 -2.91 8.45
C PRO A 103 -9.47 -1.60 8.15
N ILE A 104 -8.86 -0.43 8.37
CA ILE A 104 -9.51 0.86 8.07
C ILE A 104 -9.86 0.99 6.57
N LEU A 105 -9.06 0.42 5.68
CA LEU A 105 -9.28 0.50 4.23
C LEU A 105 -10.44 -0.38 3.75
N PHE A 106 -10.86 -1.37 4.54
CA PHE A 106 -12.05 -2.17 4.25
C PHE A 106 -13.33 -1.36 4.36
N SER A 107 -13.34 -0.26 5.12
CA SER A 107 -14.55 0.52 5.41
C SER A 107 -15.25 1.06 4.16
N GLY A 108 -14.52 1.66 3.20
CA GLY A 108 -15.12 2.15 1.96
C GLY A 108 -15.77 1.02 1.14
N PRO A 109 -15.04 -0.04 0.79
CA PRO A 109 -15.58 -1.19 0.08
C PRO A 109 -16.75 -1.89 0.80
N LEU A 110 -16.68 -2.09 2.11
CA LEU A 110 -17.77 -2.74 2.88
C LEU A 110 -19.02 -1.86 2.91
N VAL A 111 -18.87 -0.55 3.09
CA VAL A 111 -20.02 0.37 3.03
C VAL A 111 -20.71 0.33 1.67
N HIS A 112 -19.97 0.23 0.56
CA HIS A 112 -20.57 0.06 -0.77
C HIS A 112 -21.27 -1.28 -0.94
N ARG A 113 -20.74 -2.35 -0.38
CA ARG A 113 -21.27 -3.71 -0.56
C ARG A 113 -22.40 -4.06 0.41
N LEU A 114 -22.35 -3.52 1.65
CA LEU A 114 -23.21 -3.94 2.76
C LEU A 114 -23.97 -2.78 3.42
N GLY A 115 -23.66 -1.52 3.07
CA GLY A 115 -24.22 -0.32 3.69
C GLY A 115 -23.55 0.08 5.01
N GLU A 116 -22.73 -0.78 5.57
CA GLU A 116 -22.04 -0.55 6.83
C GLU A 116 -20.70 -1.28 6.92
N ALA A 117 -19.85 -0.83 7.84
CA ALA A 117 -18.59 -1.47 8.18
C ALA A 117 -18.29 -1.31 9.68
N PHE A 118 -17.68 -2.32 10.27
CA PHE A 118 -17.13 -2.28 11.62
C PHE A 118 -15.61 -2.41 11.55
N ILE A 119 -14.91 -1.48 12.15
CA ILE A 119 -13.45 -1.46 12.19
C ILE A 119 -13.01 -1.51 13.65
N PRO A 120 -12.13 -2.45 14.05
CA PRO A 120 -11.65 -2.53 15.41
C PRO A 120 -10.88 -1.25 15.79
N ALA A 121 -10.73 -1.00 17.08
CA ALA A 121 -9.88 0.06 17.58
C ALA A 121 -8.42 -0.23 17.15
N LEU A 122 -7.94 0.49 16.16
CA LEU A 122 -6.62 0.23 15.57
C LEU A 122 -5.53 0.61 16.57
N GLY A 123 -4.67 -0.34 16.90
CA GLY A 123 -3.50 -0.13 17.72
C GLY A 123 -2.51 0.88 17.14
N GLY A 124 -1.71 1.50 17.99
CA GLY A 124 -0.58 2.33 17.58
C GLY A 124 0.57 1.47 17.04
N CYS A 125 1.37 2.02 16.13
CA CYS A 125 2.65 1.43 15.78
C CYS A 125 3.68 1.74 16.88
N ALA A 126 4.65 0.87 17.11
CA ALA A 126 5.75 1.08 18.06
C ALA A 126 6.57 2.36 17.77
N ILE A 127 6.49 2.92 16.57
CA ILE A 127 7.19 4.13 16.13
C ILE A 127 6.43 5.43 16.50
N GLY A 128 5.20 5.35 17.01
CA GLY A 128 4.40 6.51 17.41
C GLY A 128 2.94 6.43 17.01
N GLY A 129 2.15 7.41 17.44
CA GLY A 129 0.73 7.52 17.12
C GLY A 129 0.54 7.79 15.62
N ARG A 130 -0.25 6.94 14.96
CA ARG A 130 -0.68 7.14 13.57
C ARG A 130 -2.18 7.35 13.55
N PRO A 131 -2.66 8.59 13.66
CA PRO A 131 -4.08 8.88 13.70
C PRO A 131 -4.77 8.42 12.39
N ILE A 132 -6.04 8.06 12.50
CA ILE A 132 -6.90 7.68 11.36
C ILE A 132 -7.94 8.76 11.06
N ASP A 133 -7.76 9.94 11.62
CA ASP A 133 -8.67 11.07 11.50
C ASP A 133 -8.92 11.46 10.04
N PHE A 134 -7.88 11.49 9.20
CA PHE A 134 -8.04 11.76 7.77
C PHE A 134 -8.88 10.70 7.03
N HIS A 135 -8.74 9.43 7.39
CA HIS A 135 -9.57 8.36 6.84
C HIS A 135 -11.05 8.57 7.19
N LEU A 136 -11.33 8.84 8.47
CA LEU A 136 -12.69 9.03 8.96
C LEU A 136 -13.30 10.33 8.46
N GLU A 137 -12.51 11.40 8.35
CA GLU A 137 -12.94 12.67 7.79
C GLU A 137 -13.32 12.53 6.31
N THR A 138 -12.52 11.80 5.53
CA THR A 138 -12.81 11.47 4.14
C THR A 138 -14.16 10.77 4.02
N LEU A 139 -14.42 9.73 4.81
CA LEU A 139 -15.69 9.00 4.80
C LEU A 139 -16.87 9.90 5.18
N ARG A 140 -16.70 10.77 6.18
CA ARG A 140 -17.73 11.76 6.55
C ARG A 140 -18.04 12.74 5.41
N LYS A 141 -17.01 13.24 4.73
CA LYS A 141 -17.18 14.14 3.58
C LYS A 141 -17.91 13.45 2.43
N LEU A 142 -17.71 12.16 2.25
CA LEU A 142 -18.42 11.34 1.28
C LEU A 142 -19.85 10.95 1.76
N GLY A 143 -20.28 11.41 2.93
CA GLY A 143 -21.65 11.21 3.43
C GLY A 143 -21.85 10.06 4.40
N ALA A 144 -20.78 9.37 4.82
CA ALA A 144 -20.88 8.33 5.84
C ALA A 144 -21.08 8.93 7.24
N THR A 145 -21.86 8.23 8.06
CA THR A 145 -21.91 8.44 9.52
C THR A 145 -20.84 7.58 10.18
N VAL A 146 -20.04 8.18 11.04
CA VAL A 146 -18.93 7.51 11.74
C VAL A 146 -19.13 7.63 13.24
N ASP A 147 -19.47 6.52 13.88
CA ASP A 147 -19.57 6.37 15.34
C ASP A 147 -18.27 5.75 15.88
N LYS A 148 -17.49 6.55 16.61
CA LYS A 148 -16.23 6.11 17.24
C LYS A 148 -16.44 5.52 18.64
N GLU A 149 -17.60 5.72 19.23
CA GLU A 149 -17.92 5.31 20.60
C GLU A 149 -18.73 4.01 20.64
N HIS A 150 -18.92 3.38 19.47
CA HIS A 150 -19.58 2.08 19.40
C HIS A 150 -18.80 1.03 20.20
N LYS A 151 -19.52 0.21 20.95
CA LYS A 151 -18.93 -0.80 21.88
C LYS A 151 -17.96 -1.78 21.19
N ASP A 152 -18.19 -2.04 19.92
CA ASP A 152 -17.43 -3.02 19.13
C ASP A 152 -16.36 -2.36 18.23
N GLY A 153 -16.00 -1.07 18.48
CA GLY A 153 -15.02 -0.35 17.68
C GLY A 153 -15.62 0.84 16.91
N ILE A 154 -15.13 1.10 15.72
CA ILE A 154 -15.63 2.20 14.88
C ILE A 154 -16.71 1.65 13.95
N HIS A 155 -17.95 2.12 14.12
CA HIS A 155 -19.05 1.78 13.24
C HIS A 155 -19.25 2.87 12.19
N ILE A 156 -19.28 2.47 10.93
CA ILE A 156 -19.41 3.35 9.76
C ILE A 156 -20.62 2.92 8.95
N THR A 157 -21.54 3.84 8.70
CA THR A 157 -22.77 3.56 7.93
C THR A 157 -22.99 4.60 6.84
N ALA A 158 -23.58 4.17 5.73
CA ALA A 158 -24.05 5.08 4.68
C ALA A 158 -25.38 4.58 4.11
N PRO A 159 -26.50 4.77 4.82
CA PRO A 159 -27.81 4.24 4.42
C PRO A 159 -28.31 4.80 3.08
N ASN A 160 -27.82 5.97 2.66
CA ASN A 160 -28.14 6.59 1.38
C ASN A 160 -27.01 6.43 0.34
N GLY A 161 -26.04 5.54 0.62
CA GLY A 161 -24.80 5.43 -0.18
C GLY A 161 -23.81 6.56 0.09
N LEU A 162 -22.64 6.45 -0.55
CA LEU A 162 -21.62 7.50 -0.52
C LEU A 162 -21.84 8.45 -1.72
N HIS A 163 -21.51 9.73 -1.53
CA HIS A 163 -21.68 10.78 -2.54
C HIS A 163 -20.37 11.51 -2.80
N GLY A 164 -20.17 11.95 -4.03
CA GLY A 164 -19.00 12.72 -4.43
C GLY A 164 -18.85 14.02 -3.63
N ALA A 165 -17.60 14.36 -3.30
CA ALA A 165 -17.27 15.51 -2.45
C ALA A 165 -15.97 16.20 -2.87
N LYS A 166 -15.77 17.44 -2.42
CA LYS A 166 -14.47 18.10 -2.45
C LYS A 166 -13.73 17.81 -1.15
N ILE A 167 -12.58 17.15 -1.28
CA ILE A 167 -11.74 16.74 -0.18
C ILE A 167 -10.37 17.38 -0.36
N HIS A 168 -9.87 18.00 0.69
CA HIS A 168 -8.51 18.53 0.74
C HIS A 168 -7.77 17.86 1.89
N LEU A 169 -6.61 17.24 1.59
CA LEU A 169 -5.72 16.70 2.61
C LEU A 169 -4.68 17.78 2.95
N PRO A 170 -4.59 18.21 4.22
CA PRO A 170 -3.61 19.21 4.64
C PRO A 170 -2.17 18.67 4.61
N TYR A 171 -2.04 17.36 4.53
CA TYR A 171 -0.81 16.61 4.36
C TYR A 171 -1.07 15.47 3.37
N PRO A 172 -0.15 15.17 2.42
CA PRO A 172 -0.35 14.10 1.43
C PRO A 172 -0.21 12.71 2.07
N SER A 173 -1.21 12.35 2.86
CA SER A 173 -1.30 11.04 3.52
C SER A 173 -1.58 9.95 2.50
N VAL A 174 -0.69 8.97 2.41
CA VAL A 174 -0.84 7.78 1.55
C VAL A 174 -2.14 7.05 1.90
N GLY A 175 -2.33 6.69 3.18
CA GLY A 175 -3.51 5.93 3.61
C GLY A 175 -4.84 6.68 3.38
N ALA A 176 -4.88 8.01 3.61
CA ALA A 176 -6.09 8.79 3.36
C ALA A 176 -6.39 8.93 1.86
N THR A 177 -5.35 9.00 1.02
CA THR A 177 -5.51 8.98 -0.44
C THR A 177 -6.07 7.63 -0.90
N GLU A 178 -5.51 6.51 -0.42
CA GLU A 178 -6.01 5.16 -0.68
C GLU A 178 -7.47 5.00 -0.24
N GLN A 179 -7.80 5.47 0.97
CA GLN A 179 -9.16 5.46 1.49
C GLN A 179 -10.13 6.23 0.59
N THR A 180 -9.72 7.42 0.15
CA THR A 180 -10.56 8.25 -0.73
C THR A 180 -10.78 7.56 -2.07
N LEU A 181 -9.74 7.01 -2.69
CA LEU A 181 -9.85 6.28 -3.95
C LEU A 181 -10.82 5.10 -3.82
N LEU A 182 -10.63 4.25 -2.80
CA LEU A 182 -11.48 3.07 -2.58
C LEU A 182 -12.94 3.42 -2.28
N ALA A 183 -13.20 4.54 -1.61
CA ALA A 183 -14.55 4.96 -1.28
C ALA A 183 -15.24 5.77 -2.39
N ALA A 184 -14.50 6.55 -3.17
CA ALA A 184 -15.08 7.47 -4.15
C ALA A 184 -15.44 6.83 -5.49
N VAL A 185 -14.81 5.71 -5.88
CA VAL A 185 -15.02 5.10 -7.21
C VAL A 185 -16.43 4.59 -7.46
N LEU A 186 -17.21 4.32 -6.42
CA LEU A 186 -18.63 3.92 -6.49
C LEU A 186 -19.54 4.96 -5.83
N ALA A 187 -19.01 6.10 -5.33
CA ALA A 187 -19.81 7.16 -4.74
C ALA A 187 -20.60 7.92 -5.81
N GLU A 188 -21.86 8.25 -5.57
CA GLU A 188 -22.69 8.97 -6.54
C GLU A 188 -22.16 10.38 -6.83
N GLY A 189 -21.84 10.69 -8.07
CA GLY A 189 -21.37 12.00 -8.50
C GLY A 189 -19.85 12.07 -8.65
N LYS A 190 -19.27 13.24 -8.39
CA LYS A 190 -17.85 13.52 -8.64
C LYS A 190 -17.13 13.86 -7.33
N THR A 191 -15.97 13.26 -7.14
CA THR A 191 -15.06 13.59 -6.04
C THR A 191 -13.82 14.28 -6.57
N GLU A 192 -13.45 15.40 -5.94
CA GLU A 192 -12.18 16.08 -6.15
C GLU A 192 -11.35 15.97 -4.87
N LEU A 193 -10.24 15.25 -4.95
CA LEU A 193 -9.29 15.08 -3.86
C LEU A 193 -8.03 15.87 -4.18
N SER A 194 -7.73 16.92 -3.42
CA SER A 194 -6.53 17.74 -3.54
C SER A 194 -5.56 17.52 -2.37
N GLY A 195 -4.28 17.83 -2.59
CA GLY A 195 -3.22 17.57 -1.62
C GLY A 195 -2.95 16.08 -1.38
N ALA A 196 -3.24 15.26 -2.37
CA ALA A 196 -3.12 13.80 -2.27
C ALA A 196 -1.66 13.30 -2.34
N ALA A 197 -1.45 12.09 -1.85
CA ALA A 197 -0.23 11.33 -2.08
C ALA A 197 -0.16 10.86 -3.55
N THR A 198 1.04 10.88 -4.12
CA THR A 198 1.27 10.53 -5.54
C THR A 198 2.42 9.53 -5.72
N GLU A 199 2.72 8.76 -4.70
CA GLU A 199 3.68 7.68 -4.73
C GLU A 199 3.37 6.69 -5.85
N PRO A 200 4.38 6.02 -6.43
CA PRO A 200 4.18 5.00 -7.47
C PRO A 200 3.13 3.94 -7.09
N GLU A 201 3.08 3.57 -5.82
CA GLU A 201 2.12 2.61 -5.27
C GLU A 201 0.67 3.12 -5.33
N ILE A 202 0.46 4.42 -5.15
CA ILE A 202 -0.86 5.07 -5.33
C ILE A 202 -1.26 5.07 -6.81
N MET A 203 -0.32 5.38 -7.69
CA MET A 203 -0.57 5.38 -9.13
C MET A 203 -0.88 3.96 -9.65
N ASP A 204 -0.24 2.94 -9.08
CA ASP A 204 -0.54 1.55 -9.41
C ASP A 204 -1.92 1.11 -8.90
N LEU A 205 -2.36 1.62 -7.73
CA LEU A 205 -3.74 1.44 -7.26
C LEU A 205 -4.75 2.11 -8.19
N VAL A 206 -4.46 3.30 -8.69
CA VAL A 206 -5.30 3.95 -9.73
C VAL A 206 -5.41 3.07 -10.97
N CYS A 207 -4.28 2.49 -11.44
CA CYS A 207 -4.29 1.57 -12.57
C CYS A 207 -5.16 0.32 -12.31
N VAL A 208 -5.14 -0.23 -11.10
CA VAL A 208 -6.05 -1.33 -10.72
C VAL A 208 -7.51 -0.88 -10.78
N LEU A 209 -7.85 0.23 -10.15
CA LEU A 209 -9.22 0.75 -10.14
C LEU A 209 -9.74 1.09 -11.55
N GLN A 210 -8.89 1.66 -12.42
CA GLN A 210 -9.23 1.90 -13.82
C GLN A 210 -9.47 0.59 -14.59
N LYS A 211 -8.70 -0.47 -14.35
CA LYS A 211 -8.95 -1.80 -14.91
C LYS A 211 -10.26 -2.41 -14.43
N MET A 212 -10.70 -2.05 -13.23
CA MET A 212 -12.00 -2.43 -12.69
C MET A 212 -13.15 -1.64 -13.33
N GLY A 213 -12.87 -0.56 -14.06
CA GLY A 213 -13.85 0.29 -14.70
C GLY A 213 -14.05 1.66 -14.06
N ALA A 214 -13.22 2.02 -13.07
CA ALA A 214 -13.29 3.34 -12.45
C ALA A 214 -12.83 4.46 -13.40
N ILE A 215 -13.43 5.64 -13.24
CA ILE A 215 -13.09 6.85 -13.99
C ILE A 215 -12.31 7.77 -13.06
N ILE A 216 -10.99 7.80 -13.24
CA ILE A 216 -10.07 8.57 -12.41
C ILE A 216 -9.10 9.32 -13.31
N SER A 217 -8.93 10.63 -13.07
CA SER A 217 -7.84 11.43 -13.62
C SER A 217 -6.98 12.01 -12.51
N VAL A 218 -5.70 12.23 -12.81
CA VAL A 218 -4.72 12.75 -11.86
C VAL A 218 -4.02 13.94 -12.50
N ASP A 219 -4.07 15.09 -11.83
CA ASP A 219 -3.42 16.32 -12.26
C ASP A 219 -2.04 16.48 -11.60
N VAL A 220 -1.20 17.31 -12.20
CA VAL A 220 0.19 17.56 -11.73
C VAL A 220 0.26 18.23 -10.36
N ASP A 221 -0.80 18.86 -9.90
CA ASP A 221 -0.92 19.56 -8.61
C ASP A 221 -1.37 18.62 -7.45
N ARG A 222 -1.26 17.30 -7.61
CA ARG A 222 -1.72 16.28 -6.67
C ARG A 222 -3.24 16.30 -6.46
N THR A 223 -3.99 16.63 -7.51
CA THR A 223 -5.45 16.57 -7.49
C THR A 223 -5.94 15.37 -8.28
N PHE A 224 -6.74 14.54 -7.62
CA PHE A 224 -7.45 13.41 -8.23
C PHE A 224 -8.89 13.81 -8.47
N ARG A 225 -9.39 13.56 -9.69
CA ARG A 225 -10.81 13.67 -10.02
C ARG A 225 -11.35 12.29 -10.29
N ILE A 226 -12.36 11.92 -9.51
CA ILE A 226 -12.95 10.60 -9.52
C ILE A 226 -14.43 10.79 -9.85
N GLU A 227 -14.91 10.15 -10.92
CA GLU A 227 -16.33 10.08 -11.23
C GLU A 227 -16.83 8.71 -10.80
N GLY A 228 -17.78 8.69 -9.86
CA GLY A 228 -18.35 7.46 -9.35
C GLY A 228 -19.12 6.70 -10.43
N VAL A 229 -18.88 5.40 -10.52
CA VAL A 229 -19.55 4.51 -11.47
C VAL A 229 -20.57 3.63 -10.75
N LYS A 230 -21.53 3.07 -11.49
CA LYS A 230 -22.59 2.22 -10.91
C LYS A 230 -22.08 0.86 -10.46
N GLU A 231 -21.10 0.33 -11.18
CA GLU A 231 -20.53 -0.99 -10.92
C GLU A 231 -19.09 -1.05 -11.37
N LEU A 232 -18.33 -1.92 -10.72
CA LEU A 232 -16.95 -2.28 -11.07
C LEU A 232 -16.89 -3.78 -11.35
N GLN A 233 -15.87 -4.20 -12.07
CA GLN A 233 -15.57 -5.60 -12.37
C GLN A 233 -14.26 -6.03 -11.69
N GLY A 234 -14.05 -7.35 -11.58
CA GLY A 234 -12.77 -7.90 -11.14
C GLY A 234 -11.62 -7.50 -12.08
N TYR A 235 -10.40 -7.60 -11.59
CA TYR A 235 -9.21 -7.17 -12.33
C TYR A 235 -8.19 -8.31 -12.48
N THR A 236 -7.28 -8.16 -13.46
CA THR A 236 -6.00 -8.86 -13.52
C THR A 236 -4.90 -7.83 -13.60
N HIS A 237 -3.98 -7.87 -12.62
CA HIS A 237 -2.89 -6.89 -12.52
C HIS A 237 -1.60 -7.54 -12.07
N THR A 238 -0.47 -6.99 -12.52
CA THR A 238 0.86 -7.35 -12.03
C THR A 238 1.39 -6.16 -11.22
N SER A 239 1.66 -6.39 -9.92
CA SER A 239 2.19 -5.35 -9.03
C SER A 239 3.49 -4.77 -9.55
N LEU A 240 3.64 -3.44 -9.42
CA LEU A 240 4.95 -2.80 -9.56
C LEU A 240 5.96 -3.44 -8.60
N THR A 241 7.24 -3.32 -8.90
CA THR A 241 8.33 -3.80 -8.04
C THR A 241 8.54 -2.87 -6.85
N ASP A 242 9.02 -3.42 -5.74
CA ASP A 242 9.22 -2.66 -4.50
C ASP A 242 10.52 -1.84 -4.55
N ARG A 243 10.38 -0.53 -4.73
CA ARG A 243 11.52 0.40 -4.74
C ARG A 243 12.22 0.52 -3.39
N ILE A 244 11.52 0.21 -2.28
CA ILE A 244 12.08 0.22 -0.92
C ILE A 244 12.97 -1.00 -0.74
N GLU A 245 12.53 -2.19 -1.18
CA GLU A 245 13.36 -3.39 -1.24
C GLU A 245 14.60 -3.15 -2.11
N ALA A 246 14.43 -2.51 -3.28
CA ALA A 246 15.55 -2.19 -4.17
C ALA A 246 16.59 -1.27 -3.50
N ALA A 247 16.14 -0.24 -2.78
CA ALA A 247 17.04 0.64 -2.03
C ALA A 247 17.76 -0.09 -0.88
N SER A 248 17.09 -1.02 -0.21
CA SER A 248 17.71 -1.86 0.83
C SER A 248 18.84 -2.72 0.28
N TRP A 249 18.65 -3.33 -0.91
CA TRP A 249 19.71 -4.09 -1.57
C TRP A 249 20.88 -3.23 -2.05
N ALA A 250 20.58 -2.03 -2.55
CA ALA A 250 21.60 -1.05 -2.91
C ALA A 250 22.43 -0.62 -1.69
N SER A 251 21.77 -0.35 -0.57
CA SER A 251 22.43 -0.02 0.70
C SER A 251 23.27 -1.18 1.23
N ALA A 252 22.79 -2.42 1.08
CA ALA A 252 23.54 -3.62 1.44
C ALA A 252 24.81 -3.78 0.58
N ALA A 253 24.74 -3.52 -0.74
CA ALA A 253 25.91 -3.53 -1.61
C ALA A 253 26.95 -2.52 -1.15
N LEU A 254 26.51 -1.29 -0.83
CA LEU A 254 27.39 -0.24 -0.39
C LEU A 254 28.05 -0.55 0.97
N ALA A 255 27.25 -0.97 1.96
CA ALA A 255 27.69 -1.26 3.31
C ALA A 255 28.66 -2.45 3.40
N THR A 256 28.61 -3.38 2.46
CA THR A 256 29.43 -4.62 2.45
C THR A 256 30.59 -4.59 1.46
N HIS A 257 30.88 -3.45 0.82
CA HIS A 257 31.84 -3.36 -0.30
C HIS A 257 31.50 -4.35 -1.42
N GLY A 258 30.21 -4.57 -1.66
CA GLY A 258 29.69 -5.56 -2.58
C GLY A 258 29.31 -4.98 -3.95
N ASP A 259 28.71 -5.86 -4.76
CA ASP A 259 28.26 -5.60 -6.12
C ASP A 259 27.00 -6.41 -6.40
N ILE A 260 25.85 -5.75 -6.41
CA ILE A 260 24.53 -6.40 -6.53
C ILE A 260 23.79 -5.85 -7.75
N PHE A 261 23.38 -6.74 -8.65
CA PHE A 261 22.41 -6.41 -9.68
C PHE A 261 21.00 -6.63 -9.13
N VAL A 262 20.23 -5.54 -8.99
CA VAL A 262 18.85 -5.53 -8.50
C VAL A 262 17.90 -5.56 -9.68
N LYS A 263 17.49 -6.77 -10.07
CA LYS A 263 16.58 -7.00 -11.20
C LYS A 263 15.17 -6.50 -10.85
N GLY A 264 14.62 -5.66 -11.71
CA GLY A 264 13.29 -5.04 -11.53
C GLY A 264 13.33 -3.67 -10.87
N ALA A 265 14.48 -3.21 -10.34
CA ALA A 265 14.63 -1.83 -9.92
C ALA A 265 14.55 -0.89 -11.11
N THR A 266 13.85 0.24 -10.97
CA THR A 266 13.64 1.21 -12.04
C THR A 266 14.10 2.60 -11.63
N GLN A 267 14.80 3.30 -12.52
CA GLN A 267 15.34 4.62 -12.26
C GLN A 267 14.24 5.64 -11.88
N PRO A 268 13.11 5.77 -12.58
CA PRO A 268 12.12 6.81 -12.28
C PRO A 268 11.56 6.75 -10.86
N GLU A 269 11.47 5.55 -10.29
CA GLU A 269 10.92 5.35 -8.94
C GLU A 269 11.95 5.60 -7.82
N MET A 270 13.25 5.72 -8.19
CA MET A 270 14.37 5.80 -7.23
C MET A 270 15.23 7.05 -7.41
N MET A 271 14.80 8.06 -8.16
CA MET A 271 15.64 9.19 -8.57
C MET A 271 16.34 9.89 -7.39
N THR A 272 15.60 10.22 -6.34
CA THR A 272 16.15 10.91 -5.16
C THR A 272 17.09 10.01 -4.36
N PHE A 273 16.77 8.70 -4.25
CA PHE A 273 17.66 7.72 -3.64
C PHE A 273 18.97 7.59 -4.43
N LEU A 274 18.90 7.42 -5.75
CA LEU A 274 20.09 7.27 -6.62
C LEU A 274 21.02 8.48 -6.53
N ASN A 275 20.44 9.69 -6.42
CA ASN A 275 21.21 10.91 -6.23
C ASN A 275 21.99 10.93 -4.90
N VAL A 276 21.31 10.53 -3.80
CA VAL A 276 21.95 10.44 -2.49
C VAL A 276 22.97 9.31 -2.45
N PHE A 277 22.66 8.14 -3.02
CA PHE A 277 23.55 7.00 -3.12
C PHE A 277 24.90 7.36 -3.77
N ARG A 278 24.85 8.13 -4.88
CA ARG A 278 26.07 8.63 -5.55
C ARG A 278 26.81 9.67 -4.72
N LYS A 279 26.12 10.56 -4.00
CA LYS A 279 26.74 11.54 -3.10
C LYS A 279 27.50 10.86 -1.94
N ILE A 280 26.99 9.75 -1.43
CA ILE A 280 27.65 8.96 -0.39
C ILE A 280 28.95 8.31 -0.92
N GLY A 281 29.02 8.06 -2.23
CA GLY A 281 30.17 7.42 -2.88
C GLY A 281 29.85 6.06 -3.50
N GLY A 282 28.57 5.66 -3.53
CA GLY A 282 28.14 4.49 -4.27
C GLY A 282 28.06 4.73 -5.78
N GLU A 283 28.23 3.69 -6.57
CA GLU A 283 28.10 3.72 -8.02
C GLU A 283 27.00 2.79 -8.49
N PHE A 284 26.37 3.13 -9.62
CA PHE A 284 25.32 2.29 -10.20
C PHE A 284 25.28 2.42 -11.72
N ASP A 285 24.85 1.32 -12.38
CA ASP A 285 24.52 1.25 -13.81
C ASP A 285 23.03 0.88 -13.99
N ILE A 286 22.36 1.60 -14.89
CA ILE A 286 20.95 1.42 -15.20
C ILE A 286 20.79 0.65 -16.50
N THR A 287 19.96 -0.38 -16.47
CA THR A 287 19.59 -1.18 -17.64
C THR A 287 18.07 -1.32 -17.74
N ASP A 288 17.57 -1.85 -18.86
CA ASP A 288 16.16 -2.21 -19.06
C ASP A 288 15.64 -3.32 -18.11
N LYS A 289 16.56 -4.08 -17.49
CA LYS A 289 16.22 -5.21 -16.62
C LYS A 289 16.34 -4.91 -15.13
N GLY A 290 16.99 -3.80 -14.77
CA GLY A 290 17.27 -3.42 -13.38
C GLY A 290 18.46 -2.51 -13.25
N ILE A 291 18.90 -2.32 -12.00
CA ILE A 291 20.02 -1.44 -11.64
C ILE A 291 21.08 -2.27 -10.92
N ARG A 292 22.33 -2.14 -11.36
CA ARG A 292 23.50 -2.66 -10.64
C ARG A 292 24.00 -1.60 -9.68
N PHE A 293 24.27 -1.98 -8.44
CA PHE A 293 24.80 -1.12 -7.39
C PHE A 293 26.09 -1.71 -6.86
N TRP A 294 27.13 -0.89 -6.68
CA TRP A 294 28.39 -1.37 -6.12
C TRP A 294 29.13 -0.31 -5.33
N HIS A 295 30.05 -0.78 -4.49
CA HIS A 295 31.01 0.05 -3.80
C HIS A 295 32.28 0.17 -4.65
N PRO A 296 32.65 1.37 -5.12
CA PRO A 296 33.79 1.54 -6.06
C PRO A 296 35.18 1.42 -5.38
N GLY A 297 35.21 1.25 -4.07
CA GLY A 297 36.42 1.35 -3.26
C GLY A 297 36.61 2.74 -2.64
N GLY A 298 37.48 2.84 -1.66
CA GLY A 298 37.72 4.10 -0.92
C GLY A 298 36.70 4.36 0.18
N ASP A 299 36.77 5.55 0.78
CA ASP A 299 35.92 5.94 1.91
C ASP A 299 34.58 6.51 1.46
N LEU A 300 33.53 6.13 2.15
CA LEU A 300 32.19 6.72 1.97
C LEU A 300 32.16 8.13 2.57
N LYS A 301 31.37 9.01 1.95
CA LYS A 301 31.23 10.40 2.37
C LYS A 301 30.00 10.60 3.23
N PRO A 302 30.10 11.38 4.32
CA PRO A 302 28.92 11.79 5.07
C PRO A 302 28.06 12.70 4.21
N VAL A 303 26.74 12.55 4.31
CA VAL A 303 25.74 13.38 3.62
C VAL A 303 24.69 13.86 4.59
N ALA A 304 24.21 15.09 4.38
CA ALA A 304 22.99 15.58 5.01
C ALA A 304 21.82 15.17 4.12
N ILE A 305 20.82 14.51 4.72
CA ILE A 305 19.59 14.06 4.05
C ILE A 305 18.43 14.80 4.69
N GLU A 306 17.62 15.44 3.85
CA GLU A 306 16.33 16.00 4.23
C GLU A 306 15.25 15.07 3.65
N THR A 307 14.38 14.55 4.53
CA THR A 307 13.26 13.70 4.12
C THR A 307 12.05 14.54 3.76
N ASP A 308 11.36 14.16 2.72
CA ASP A 308 10.16 14.84 2.24
C ASP A 308 9.19 13.84 1.60
N VAL A 309 7.95 14.29 1.37
CA VAL A 309 6.94 13.54 0.65
C VAL A 309 7.37 13.29 -0.79
N HIS A 310 6.85 12.21 -1.40
CA HIS A 310 7.18 11.87 -2.79
C HIS A 310 6.97 13.08 -3.74
N PRO A 311 7.92 13.39 -4.65
CA PRO A 311 9.12 12.61 -5.00
C PRO A 311 10.38 12.94 -4.18
N GLY A 312 10.25 13.51 -2.98
CA GLY A 312 11.35 13.73 -2.06
C GLY A 312 12.01 12.44 -1.59
N PHE A 313 13.05 12.57 -0.75
CA PHE A 313 13.69 11.40 -0.13
C PHE A 313 12.81 10.88 0.99
N MET A 314 12.33 9.65 0.87
CA MET A 314 11.41 9.08 1.85
C MET A 314 12.14 8.50 3.07
N THR A 315 11.45 8.42 4.19
CA THR A 315 12.03 7.93 5.47
C THR A 315 12.37 6.44 5.47
N ASP A 316 11.85 5.68 4.53
CA ASP A 316 12.12 4.24 4.40
C ASP A 316 13.43 3.92 3.66
N TRP A 317 14.14 4.94 3.18
CA TRP A 317 15.41 4.79 2.44
C TRP A 317 16.66 5.04 3.26
#